data_6b3f083a73bc6b766c8aef482b5243b0
#
_entry.id   6b3f083a73bc6b766c8aef482b5243b0
#
_cell.length_a   1.000
_cell.length_b   1.000
_cell.length_c   1.000
_cell.angle_alpha   90.00
_cell.angle_beta   90.00
_cell.angle_gamma   90.00
#
_symmetry.space_group_name_H-M   'P 1'
#
loop_
_entity.id
_entity.type
_entity.pdbx_description
1 polymer ?
#
loop_
_entity_poly.entity_id
_entity_poly.type
_entity_poly.pdbx_seq_one_letter_code
_entity_poly.pdbx_strand_id
1 'polypeptide(L)'
;TPVLKRRLWYSVGFLIVLMYFSMGHMMWGWPLPAFFDGNHVAMGLIQLILTAIVMVINQKFFISGFKSLWHKAPNMDTLVALGSMAAFTYSTYALFAMTDAQVKGNADAVMSYMHEFYFESAAMILTLITVGKMLEARSKGKTTDALKGLMKLAPKTAVIIRDGVETKVPIEEVKKGDVFVVRPGENIPVDGVVLEGASAVNEAALTGESI
;
A
#
# COMPACT_ATOMS: atom_id res chain seq x y z
N THR A 1 5.80 4.09 3.63
CA THR A 1 5.55 5.36 2.94
C THR A 1 4.53 6.19 3.72
N PRO A 2 4.90 7.41 4.19
CA PRO A 2 4.05 8.23 5.06
C PRO A 2 2.71 8.62 4.40
N VAL A 3 2.71 8.87 3.11
CA VAL A 3 1.50 9.23 2.34
C VAL A 3 0.48 8.09 2.34
N LEU A 4 0.91 6.85 2.11
CA LEU A 4 0.01 5.68 2.10
C LEU A 4 -0.58 5.42 3.50
N LYS A 5 0.24 5.56 4.55
CA LYS A 5 -0.21 5.43 5.94
C LYS A 5 -1.26 6.50 6.30
N ARG A 6 -1.04 7.73 5.89
CA ARG A 6 -1.98 8.83 6.12
C ARG A 6 -3.31 8.61 5.40
N ARG A 7 -3.27 8.19 4.13
CA ARG A 7 -4.47 7.81 3.36
C ARG A 7 -5.26 6.70 4.04
N LEU A 8 -4.56 5.66 4.52
CA LEU A 8 -5.19 4.56 5.24
C LEU A 8 -5.92 5.03 6.49
N TRP A 9 -5.28 5.83 7.33
CA TRP A 9 -5.90 6.31 8.57
C TRP A 9 -7.14 7.17 8.32
N TYR A 10 -7.11 8.07 7.33
CA TYR A 10 -8.29 8.84 6.95
C TYR A 10 -9.40 7.95 6.40
N SER A 11 -9.07 7.01 5.52
CA SER A 11 -10.06 6.07 4.97
C SER A 11 -10.70 5.21 6.05
N VAL A 12 -9.94 4.69 7.00
CA VAL A 12 -10.44 3.92 8.14
C VAL A 12 -11.35 4.78 9.03
N GLY A 13 -10.96 6.01 9.34
CA GLY A 13 -11.77 6.92 10.14
C GLY A 13 -13.14 7.21 9.52
N PHE A 14 -13.18 7.56 8.25
CA PHE A 14 -14.44 7.80 7.53
C PHE A 14 -15.25 6.51 7.33
N LEU A 15 -14.60 5.37 7.11
CA LEU A 15 -15.28 4.08 7.01
C LEU A 15 -15.97 3.70 8.33
N ILE A 16 -15.33 3.92 9.48
CA ILE A 16 -15.91 3.65 10.80
C ILE A 16 -17.18 4.49 10.99
N VAL A 17 -17.12 5.78 10.67
CA VAL A 17 -18.29 6.67 10.75
C VAL A 17 -19.38 6.19 9.80
N LEU A 18 -19.03 5.84 8.57
CA LEU A 18 -19.98 5.31 7.58
C LEU A 18 -20.67 4.02 8.07
N MET A 19 -19.92 3.09 8.62
CA MET A 19 -20.46 1.84 9.17
C MET A 19 -21.34 2.08 10.39
N TYR A 20 -21.05 3.10 11.20
CA TYR A 20 -21.91 3.49 12.31
C TYR A 20 -23.29 3.90 11.81
N PHE A 21 -23.37 4.69 10.73
CA PHE A 21 -24.63 5.09 10.13
C PHE A 21 -25.34 3.94 9.41
N SER A 22 -24.63 3.13 8.65
CA SER A 22 -25.22 2.06 7.83
C SER A 22 -25.63 0.85 8.67
N MET A 23 -24.70 0.25 9.39
CA MET A 23 -24.93 -0.98 10.15
C MET A 23 -25.26 -0.71 11.60
N GLY A 24 -24.59 0.19 12.27
CA GLY A 24 -24.76 0.44 13.68
C GLY A 24 -26.17 0.90 14.04
N HIS A 25 -26.70 1.88 13.32
CA HIS A 25 -28.05 2.37 13.55
C HIS A 25 -29.12 1.41 13.02
N MET A 26 -28.95 0.90 11.80
CA MET A 26 -29.97 0.07 11.16
C MET A 26 -30.09 -1.33 11.76
N MET A 27 -28.96 -1.97 12.11
CA MET A 27 -28.97 -3.34 12.63
C MET A 27 -29.04 -3.41 14.15
N TRP A 28 -28.40 -2.47 14.86
CA TRP A 28 -28.27 -2.51 16.32
C TRP A 28 -28.95 -1.34 17.04
N GLY A 29 -29.58 -0.43 16.29
CA GLY A 29 -30.33 0.70 16.86
C GLY A 29 -29.44 1.70 17.62
N TRP A 30 -28.19 1.85 17.25
CA TRP A 30 -27.29 2.80 17.90
C TRP A 30 -27.82 4.22 17.80
N PRO A 31 -27.62 5.05 18.86
CA PRO A 31 -28.21 6.38 18.91
C PRO A 31 -27.63 7.30 17.83
N LEU A 32 -28.53 8.01 17.14
CA LEU A 32 -28.23 9.08 16.21
C LEU A 32 -28.97 10.36 16.64
N PRO A 33 -28.53 11.55 16.18
CA PRO A 33 -29.28 12.77 16.35
C PRO A 33 -30.72 12.62 15.84
N ALA A 34 -31.67 13.25 16.53
CA ALA A 34 -33.11 13.15 16.20
C ALA A 34 -33.45 13.55 14.75
N PHE A 35 -32.60 14.35 14.10
CA PHE A 35 -32.74 14.72 12.69
C PHE A 35 -32.80 13.50 11.75
N PHE A 36 -32.11 12.41 12.10
CA PHE A 36 -32.08 11.18 11.32
C PHE A 36 -33.21 10.21 11.62
N ASP A 37 -33.98 10.44 12.68
CA ASP A 37 -35.09 9.56 13.05
C ASP A 37 -36.17 9.57 11.96
N GLY A 38 -36.41 8.42 11.31
CA GLY A 38 -37.34 8.28 10.20
C GLY A 38 -36.93 9.03 8.92
N ASN A 39 -35.82 9.73 8.92
CA ASN A 39 -35.31 10.47 7.75
C ASN A 39 -34.35 9.63 6.93
N HIS A 40 -34.90 8.68 6.17
CA HIS A 40 -34.10 7.73 5.37
C HIS A 40 -33.31 8.41 4.25
N VAL A 41 -33.82 9.53 3.70
CA VAL A 41 -33.09 10.31 2.68
C VAL A 41 -31.84 10.94 3.26
N ALA A 42 -31.90 11.49 4.47
CA ALA A 42 -30.73 12.05 5.14
C ALA A 42 -29.69 10.97 5.46
N MET A 43 -30.12 9.79 5.86
CA MET A 43 -29.25 8.62 6.05
C MET A 43 -28.51 8.24 4.78
N GLY A 44 -29.20 8.19 3.65
CA GLY A 44 -28.61 7.92 2.34
C GLY A 44 -27.64 9.01 1.90
N LEU A 45 -27.98 10.28 2.11
CA LEU A 45 -27.13 11.42 1.76
C LEU A 45 -25.83 11.44 2.57
N ILE A 46 -25.86 11.19 3.87
CA ILE A 46 -24.66 11.13 4.69
C ILE A 46 -23.75 9.98 4.28
N GLN A 47 -24.30 8.82 3.95
CA GLN A 47 -23.55 7.69 3.43
C GLN A 47 -22.89 8.01 2.08
N LEU A 48 -23.62 8.68 1.18
CA LEU A 48 -23.08 9.13 -0.10
C LEU A 48 -21.90 10.09 0.08
N ILE A 49 -22.04 11.08 0.95
CA ILE A 49 -20.99 12.07 1.21
C ILE A 49 -19.74 11.38 1.80
N LEU A 50 -19.91 10.54 2.81
CA LEU A 50 -18.78 9.83 3.45
C LEU A 50 -18.07 8.91 2.47
N THR A 51 -18.82 8.20 1.63
CA THR A 51 -18.23 7.34 0.60
C THR A 51 -17.49 8.15 -0.46
N ALA A 52 -18.06 9.27 -0.91
CA ALA A 52 -17.40 10.17 -1.84
C ALA A 52 -16.07 10.71 -1.28
N ILE A 53 -16.01 11.05 0.00
CA ILE A 53 -14.77 11.46 0.67
C ILE A 53 -13.72 10.34 0.62
N VAL A 54 -14.09 9.11 0.95
CA VAL A 54 -13.19 7.95 0.88
C VAL A 54 -12.70 7.72 -0.56
N MET A 55 -13.58 7.86 -1.56
CA MET A 55 -13.20 7.75 -2.97
C MET A 55 -12.19 8.84 -3.38
N VAL A 56 -12.38 10.08 -2.94
CA VAL A 56 -11.44 11.18 -3.22
C VAL A 56 -10.10 10.95 -2.53
N ILE A 57 -10.08 10.50 -1.29
CA ILE A 57 -8.84 10.13 -0.58
C ILE A 57 -8.07 9.07 -1.35
N ASN A 58 -8.77 8.13 -1.96
CA ASN A 58 -8.21 7.00 -2.70
C ASN A 58 -8.27 7.16 -4.23
N GLN A 59 -8.38 8.39 -4.74
CA GLN A 59 -8.53 8.69 -6.16
C GLN A 59 -7.45 8.08 -7.07
N LYS A 60 -6.27 7.77 -6.51
CA LYS A 60 -5.18 7.14 -7.28
C LYS A 60 -5.57 5.79 -7.87
N PHE A 61 -6.43 5.01 -7.21
CA PHE A 61 -6.93 3.74 -7.76
C PHE A 61 -7.78 3.97 -9.01
N PHE A 62 -8.60 5.01 -9.01
CA PHE A 62 -9.43 5.36 -10.16
C PHE A 62 -8.57 5.87 -11.32
N ILE A 63 -7.63 6.78 -11.05
CA ILE A 63 -6.72 7.32 -12.07
C ILE A 63 -5.87 6.21 -12.68
N SER A 64 -5.24 5.38 -11.86
CA SER A 64 -4.40 4.25 -12.30
C SER A 64 -5.24 3.20 -13.03
N GLY A 65 -6.39 2.82 -12.47
CA GLY A 65 -7.26 1.80 -13.01
C GLY A 65 -7.84 2.17 -14.37
N PHE A 66 -8.39 3.37 -14.51
CA PHE A 66 -8.94 3.83 -15.81
C PHE A 66 -7.86 4.10 -16.84
N LYS A 67 -6.70 4.61 -16.43
CA LYS A 67 -5.56 4.75 -17.34
C LYS A 67 -5.10 3.40 -17.89
N SER A 68 -4.98 2.39 -17.04
CA SER A 68 -4.61 1.03 -17.45
C SER A 68 -5.65 0.41 -18.38
N LEU A 69 -6.93 0.64 -18.10
CA LEU A 69 -8.02 0.18 -18.97
C LEU A 69 -7.96 0.83 -20.35
N TRP A 70 -7.69 2.14 -20.40
CA TRP A 70 -7.54 2.86 -21.67
C TRP A 70 -6.40 2.33 -22.53
N HIS A 71 -5.30 1.93 -21.88
CA HIS A 71 -4.14 1.31 -22.58
C HIS A 71 -4.33 -0.18 -22.86
N LYS A 72 -5.55 -0.73 -22.69
CA LYS A 72 -5.88 -2.16 -22.88
C LYS A 72 -5.01 -3.12 -22.05
N ALA A 73 -4.52 -2.64 -20.93
CA ALA A 73 -3.71 -3.41 -19.97
C ALA A 73 -4.35 -3.31 -18.56
N PRO A 74 -5.57 -3.87 -18.34
CA PRO A 74 -6.26 -3.80 -17.06
C PRO A 74 -5.43 -4.48 -15.97
N ASN A 75 -5.42 -3.86 -14.79
CA ASN A 75 -4.71 -4.34 -13.61
C ASN A 75 -5.65 -4.42 -12.40
N MET A 76 -5.11 -4.75 -11.24
CA MET A 76 -5.87 -4.83 -10.00
C MET A 76 -6.55 -3.51 -9.64
N ASP A 77 -5.90 -2.37 -9.91
CA ASP A 77 -6.48 -1.04 -9.67
C ASP A 77 -7.72 -0.81 -10.56
N THR A 78 -7.74 -1.36 -11.78
CA THR A 78 -8.89 -1.32 -12.68
C THR A 78 -10.09 -2.04 -12.07
N LEU A 79 -9.87 -3.24 -11.54
CA LEU A 79 -10.94 -4.03 -10.89
C LEU A 79 -11.51 -3.30 -9.68
N VAL A 80 -10.65 -2.74 -8.84
CA VAL A 80 -11.03 -1.96 -7.66
C VAL A 80 -11.82 -0.71 -8.06
N ALA A 81 -11.35 0.02 -9.07
CA ALA A 81 -12.03 1.22 -9.58
C ALA A 81 -13.43 0.90 -10.12
N LEU A 82 -13.56 -0.15 -10.94
CA LEU A 82 -14.84 -0.57 -11.50
C LEU A 82 -15.81 -1.03 -10.41
N GLY A 83 -15.36 -1.87 -9.48
CA GLY A 83 -16.20 -2.37 -8.39
C GLY A 83 -16.71 -1.27 -7.46
N SER A 84 -15.82 -0.37 -7.04
CA SER A 84 -16.18 0.77 -6.19
C SER A 84 -17.11 1.75 -6.91
N MET A 85 -16.84 2.03 -8.19
CA MET A 85 -17.66 2.93 -9.00
C MET A 85 -19.05 2.35 -9.26
N ALA A 86 -19.15 1.05 -9.54
CA ALA A 86 -20.43 0.37 -9.73
C ALA A 86 -21.27 0.41 -8.45
N ALA A 87 -20.67 0.09 -7.30
CA ALA A 87 -21.36 0.14 -6.01
C ALA A 87 -21.84 1.56 -5.68
N PHE A 88 -21.01 2.56 -5.90
CA PHE A 88 -21.36 3.97 -5.67
C PHE A 88 -22.47 4.45 -6.61
N THR A 89 -22.37 4.15 -7.90
CA THR A 89 -23.34 4.58 -8.92
C THR A 89 -24.70 3.93 -8.68
N TYR A 90 -24.72 2.63 -8.42
CA TYR A 90 -25.98 1.92 -8.12
C TYR A 90 -26.63 2.44 -6.84
N SER A 91 -25.86 2.66 -5.78
CA SER A 91 -26.38 3.21 -4.52
C SER A 91 -26.89 4.64 -4.68
N THR A 92 -26.26 5.45 -5.53
CA THR A 92 -26.73 6.78 -5.88
C THR A 92 -28.07 6.72 -6.63
N TYR A 93 -28.20 5.80 -7.58
CA TYR A 93 -29.46 5.54 -8.27
C TYR A 93 -30.56 5.14 -7.28
N ALA A 94 -30.28 4.19 -6.38
CA ALA A 94 -31.22 3.75 -5.34
C ALA A 94 -31.65 4.92 -4.44
N LEU A 95 -30.74 5.83 -4.10
CA LEU A 95 -31.04 7.03 -3.32
C LEU A 95 -31.98 7.97 -4.08
N PHE A 96 -31.76 8.21 -5.35
CA PHE A 96 -32.67 9.03 -6.18
C PHE A 96 -34.04 8.38 -6.31
N ALA A 97 -34.10 7.07 -6.54
CA ALA A 97 -35.37 6.33 -6.57
C ALA A 97 -36.10 6.38 -5.22
N MET A 98 -35.36 6.33 -4.11
CA MET A 98 -35.92 6.48 -2.77
C MET A 98 -36.53 7.88 -2.55
N THR A 99 -35.91 8.95 -3.06
CA THR A 99 -36.49 10.29 -2.97
C THR A 99 -37.83 10.39 -3.70
N ASP A 100 -37.95 9.78 -4.87
CA ASP A 100 -39.22 9.73 -5.61
C ASP A 100 -40.30 8.95 -4.84
N ALA A 101 -39.92 7.80 -4.27
CA ALA A 101 -40.82 7.01 -3.42
C ALA A 101 -41.25 7.77 -2.17
N GLN A 102 -40.36 8.55 -1.56
CA GLN A 102 -40.68 9.41 -0.41
C GLN A 102 -41.70 10.48 -0.76
N VAL A 103 -41.54 11.15 -1.91
CA VAL A 103 -42.50 12.17 -2.39
C VAL A 103 -43.88 11.55 -2.67
N LYS A 104 -43.92 10.33 -3.17
CA LYS A 104 -45.15 9.59 -3.44
C LYS A 104 -45.80 8.96 -2.20
N GLY A 105 -45.17 9.09 -1.03
CA GLY A 105 -45.67 8.52 0.24
C GLY A 105 -45.62 7.00 0.31
N ASN A 106 -44.82 6.35 -0.52
CA ASN A 106 -44.66 4.90 -0.55
C ASN A 106 -43.55 4.44 0.42
N ALA A 107 -43.92 4.22 1.68
CA ALA A 107 -42.99 3.83 2.74
C ALA A 107 -42.31 2.47 2.48
N ASP A 108 -43.01 1.52 1.89
CA ASP A 108 -42.45 0.19 1.59
C ASP A 108 -41.37 0.26 0.53
N ALA A 109 -41.57 1.08 -0.51
CA ALA A 109 -40.55 1.31 -1.52
C ALA A 109 -39.34 2.05 -0.97
N VAL A 110 -39.52 3.02 -0.06
CA VAL A 110 -38.42 3.72 0.62
C VAL A 110 -37.57 2.73 1.41
N MET A 111 -38.18 1.84 2.18
CA MET A 111 -37.45 0.82 2.94
C MET A 111 -36.73 -0.17 2.03
N SER A 112 -37.35 -0.57 0.92
CA SER A 112 -36.74 -1.47 -0.06
C SER A 112 -35.44 -0.85 -0.64
N TYR A 113 -35.52 0.39 -1.10
CA TYR A 113 -34.31 1.08 -1.65
C TYR A 113 -33.25 1.32 -0.60
N MET A 114 -33.62 1.52 0.67
CA MET A 114 -32.64 1.69 1.75
C MET A 114 -31.80 0.43 1.95
N HIS A 115 -32.35 -0.76 1.75
CA HIS A 115 -31.62 -2.03 1.80
C HIS A 115 -30.74 -2.29 0.57
N GLU A 116 -30.89 -1.50 -0.48
CA GLU A 116 -30.10 -1.60 -1.71
C GLU A 116 -28.87 -0.69 -1.74
N PHE A 117 -28.53 -0.02 -0.64
CA PHE A 117 -27.36 0.81 -0.56
C PHE A 117 -26.09 -0.02 -0.38
N TYR A 118 -25.11 0.23 -1.24
CA TYR A 118 -23.79 -0.38 -1.23
C TYR A 118 -22.67 0.67 -1.02
N PHE A 119 -22.99 1.81 -0.40
CA PHE A 119 -22.02 2.87 -0.13
C PHE A 119 -20.87 2.37 0.75
N GLU A 120 -21.17 1.62 1.80
CA GLU A 120 -20.19 1.01 2.67
C GLU A 120 -19.28 0.02 1.93
N SER A 121 -19.84 -0.74 1.00
CA SER A 121 -19.08 -1.69 0.18
C SER A 121 -18.06 -0.97 -0.69
N ALA A 122 -18.44 0.14 -1.33
CA ALA A 122 -17.51 0.96 -2.11
C ALA A 122 -16.37 1.50 -1.26
N ALA A 123 -16.67 2.04 -0.09
CA ALA A 123 -15.68 2.56 0.85
C ALA A 123 -14.79 1.45 1.42
N MET A 124 -15.37 0.29 1.74
CA MET A 124 -14.66 -0.86 2.30
C MET A 124 -13.67 -1.46 1.29
N ILE A 125 -14.07 -1.63 0.03
CA ILE A 125 -13.19 -2.10 -1.04
C ILE A 125 -11.93 -1.23 -1.10
N LEU A 126 -12.10 0.09 -1.15
CA LEU A 126 -10.99 1.05 -1.23
C LEU A 126 -10.10 1.03 0.02
N THR A 127 -10.70 0.91 1.20
CA THR A 127 -9.98 0.86 2.46
C THR A 127 -9.17 -0.44 2.59
N LEU A 128 -9.78 -1.59 2.31
CA LEU A 128 -9.12 -2.89 2.39
C LEU A 128 -7.97 -3.02 1.40
N ILE A 129 -8.15 -2.54 0.16
CA ILE A 129 -7.04 -2.55 -0.82
C ILE A 129 -5.90 -1.62 -0.37
N THR A 130 -6.21 -0.51 0.28
CA THR A 130 -5.19 0.39 0.84
C THR A 130 -4.42 -0.28 1.97
N VAL A 131 -5.09 -1.08 2.82
CA VAL A 131 -4.41 -1.94 3.82
C VAL A 131 -3.47 -2.91 3.13
N GLY A 132 -3.95 -3.63 2.11
CA GLY A 132 -3.15 -4.57 1.33
C GLY A 132 -1.90 -3.91 0.73
N LYS A 133 -2.05 -2.75 0.11
CA LYS A 133 -0.92 -1.96 -0.43
C LYS A 133 0.07 -1.51 0.64
N MET A 134 -0.41 -1.17 1.83
CA MET A 134 0.47 -0.82 2.94
C MET A 134 1.28 -2.02 3.44
N LEU A 135 0.64 -3.18 3.58
CA LEU A 135 1.33 -4.42 3.97
C LEU A 135 2.37 -4.84 2.93
N GLU A 136 2.01 -4.77 1.64
CA GLU A 136 2.93 -5.01 0.53
C GLU A 136 4.15 -4.07 0.57
N ALA A 137 3.91 -2.77 0.72
CA ALA A 137 4.99 -1.78 0.80
C ALA A 137 5.90 -2.01 2.02
N ARG A 138 5.33 -2.42 3.15
CA ARG A 138 6.10 -2.74 4.36
C ARG A 138 6.95 -4.00 4.18
N SER A 139 6.40 -5.04 3.55
CA SER A 139 7.11 -6.28 3.26
C SER A 139 8.28 -6.04 2.29
N LYS A 140 8.02 -5.33 1.17
CA LYS A 140 9.06 -4.94 0.21
C LYS A 140 10.15 -4.07 0.84
N GLY A 141 9.77 -3.16 1.74
CA GLY A 141 10.72 -2.33 2.48
C GLY A 141 11.69 -3.16 3.31
N LYS A 142 11.20 -4.15 4.05
CA LYS A 142 12.05 -5.04 4.86
C LYS A 142 13.05 -5.83 4.00
N THR A 143 12.61 -6.35 2.87
CA THR A 143 13.49 -7.08 1.93
C THR A 143 14.57 -6.15 1.36
N THR A 144 14.20 -4.94 0.95
CA THR A 144 15.13 -3.95 0.45
C THR A 144 16.15 -3.53 1.51
N ASP A 145 15.74 -3.37 2.76
CA ASP A 145 16.63 -3.01 3.86
C ASP A 145 17.62 -4.14 4.19
N ALA A 146 17.18 -5.40 4.09
CA ALA A 146 18.08 -6.55 4.22
C ALA A 146 19.15 -6.57 3.11
N LEU A 147 18.74 -6.37 1.86
CA LEU A 147 19.67 -6.25 0.73
C LEU A 147 20.66 -5.09 0.89
N LYS A 148 20.18 -3.92 1.33
CA LYS A 148 21.05 -2.78 1.63
C LYS A 148 22.02 -3.07 2.78
N GLY A 149 21.58 -3.88 3.76
CA GLY A 149 22.45 -4.36 4.83
C GLY A 149 23.63 -5.17 4.28
N LEU A 150 23.37 -6.11 3.38
CA LEU A 150 24.41 -6.89 2.70
C LEU A 150 25.33 -6.01 1.85
N MET A 151 24.79 -5.05 1.11
CA MET A 151 25.58 -4.10 0.31
C MET A 151 26.51 -3.23 1.16
N LYS A 152 26.14 -2.94 2.42
CA LYS A 152 27.00 -2.19 3.35
C LYS A 152 28.23 -3.00 3.82
N LEU A 153 28.20 -4.33 3.70
CA LEU A 153 29.33 -5.19 4.01
C LEU A 153 30.41 -5.12 2.93
N ALA A 154 30.05 -4.69 1.71
CA ALA A 154 31.03 -4.50 0.65
C ALA A 154 32.00 -3.36 1.02
N PRO A 155 33.32 -3.61 1.03
CA PRO A 155 34.33 -2.60 1.35
C PRO A 155 34.32 -1.51 0.26
N LYS A 156 34.56 -0.28 0.67
CA LYS A 156 34.63 0.88 -0.24
C LYS A 156 36.03 1.19 -0.69
N THR A 157 37.03 0.59 -0.05
CA THR A 157 38.44 0.81 -0.32
C THR A 157 39.20 -0.52 -0.32
N ALA A 158 40.26 -0.59 -1.05
CA ALA A 158 41.21 -1.69 -1.06
C ALA A 158 42.62 -1.17 -0.75
N VAL A 159 43.43 -2.02 -0.15
CA VAL A 159 44.87 -1.75 0.01
C VAL A 159 45.59 -2.50 -1.10
N ILE A 160 46.13 -1.80 -2.07
CA ILE A 160 46.85 -2.37 -3.21
C ILE A 160 48.35 -2.12 -3.05
N ILE A 161 49.18 -2.99 -3.65
CA ILE A 161 50.61 -2.83 -3.71
C ILE A 161 50.96 -2.21 -5.05
N ARG A 162 51.50 -0.98 -5.03
CA ARG A 162 52.08 -0.30 -6.21
C ARG A 162 53.55 0.03 -5.92
N ASP A 163 54.42 -0.38 -6.80
CA ASP A 163 55.85 -0.16 -6.67
C ASP A 163 56.45 -0.61 -5.31
N GLY A 164 55.89 -1.71 -4.77
CA GLY A 164 56.31 -2.26 -3.49
C GLY A 164 55.79 -1.52 -2.26
N VAL A 165 54.90 -0.53 -2.45
CA VAL A 165 54.28 0.25 -1.37
C VAL A 165 52.78 -0.03 -1.28
N GLU A 166 52.33 -0.30 -0.06
CA GLU A 166 50.89 -0.43 0.21
C GLU A 166 50.21 0.93 0.10
N THR A 167 49.18 1.01 -0.75
CA THR A 167 48.43 2.23 -0.98
C THR A 167 46.95 1.92 -0.85
N LYS A 168 46.22 2.70 -0.03
CA LYS A 168 44.77 2.59 0.11
C LYS A 168 44.09 3.39 -0.98
N VAL A 169 43.28 2.71 -1.80
CA VAL A 169 42.57 3.30 -2.93
C VAL A 169 41.07 3.00 -2.86
N PRO A 170 40.23 3.83 -3.46
CA PRO A 170 38.81 3.48 -3.71
C PRO A 170 38.73 2.21 -4.56
N ILE A 171 37.67 1.41 -4.34
CA ILE A 171 37.45 0.16 -5.09
C ILE A 171 37.38 0.39 -6.60
N GLU A 172 36.82 1.51 -7.01
CA GLU A 172 36.67 1.85 -8.44
C GLU A 172 38.02 2.04 -9.16
N GLU A 173 39.11 2.26 -8.40
CA GLU A 173 40.49 2.41 -8.93
C GLU A 173 41.24 1.10 -9.04
N VAL A 174 40.73 0.01 -8.48
CA VAL A 174 41.34 -1.32 -8.56
C VAL A 174 41.16 -1.91 -9.95
N LYS A 175 42.24 -2.32 -10.57
CA LYS A 175 42.27 -2.86 -11.92
C LYS A 175 42.65 -4.33 -11.93
N LYS A 176 42.29 -5.01 -13.00
CA LYS A 176 42.70 -6.40 -13.25
C LYS A 176 44.23 -6.46 -13.31
N GLY A 177 44.82 -7.30 -12.45
CA GLY A 177 46.29 -7.45 -12.32
C GLY A 177 46.88 -6.71 -11.12
N ASP A 178 46.10 -5.85 -10.44
CA ASP A 178 46.57 -5.26 -9.18
C ASP A 178 46.67 -6.34 -8.09
N VAL A 179 47.71 -6.25 -7.25
CA VAL A 179 47.88 -7.08 -6.07
C VAL A 179 47.34 -6.32 -4.87
N PHE A 180 46.43 -6.92 -4.11
CA PHE A 180 45.85 -6.31 -2.92
C PHE A 180 46.14 -7.16 -1.67
N VAL A 181 46.18 -6.50 -0.53
CA VAL A 181 46.44 -7.10 0.79
C VAL A 181 45.16 -7.09 1.61
N VAL A 182 44.84 -8.24 2.21
CA VAL A 182 43.70 -8.39 3.16
C VAL A 182 44.25 -8.93 4.47
N ARG A 183 44.00 -8.23 5.55
CA ARG A 183 44.41 -8.63 6.90
C ARG A 183 43.31 -9.34 7.64
N PRO A 184 43.61 -10.14 8.68
CA PRO A 184 42.59 -10.77 9.51
C PRO A 184 41.55 -9.76 10.02
N GLY A 185 40.29 -10.07 9.84
CA GLY A 185 39.14 -9.20 10.20
C GLY A 185 38.75 -8.16 9.15
N GLU A 186 39.47 -8.06 8.04
CA GLU A 186 39.12 -7.21 6.91
C GLU A 186 38.25 -7.96 5.88
N ASN A 187 37.45 -7.24 5.11
CA ASN A 187 36.69 -7.80 4.01
C ASN A 187 37.53 -7.87 2.74
N ILE A 188 37.37 -8.92 1.97
CA ILE A 188 37.98 -9.07 0.63
C ILE A 188 37.33 -8.05 -0.29
N PRO A 189 38.10 -7.12 -0.89
CA PRO A 189 37.55 -5.98 -1.61
C PRO A 189 36.99 -6.31 -3.01
N VAL A 190 37.64 -7.23 -3.71
CA VAL A 190 37.30 -7.63 -5.09
C VAL A 190 37.65 -9.11 -5.28
N ASP A 191 37.13 -9.69 -6.34
CA ASP A 191 37.51 -11.07 -6.74
C ASP A 191 38.98 -11.16 -7.07
N GLY A 192 39.63 -12.22 -6.62
CA GLY A 192 41.07 -12.42 -6.83
C GLY A 192 41.50 -13.84 -6.62
N VAL A 193 42.80 -14.07 -6.83
CA VAL A 193 43.46 -15.35 -6.62
C VAL A 193 44.48 -15.16 -5.50
N VAL A 194 44.51 -16.08 -4.56
CA VAL A 194 45.51 -16.06 -3.48
C VAL A 194 46.90 -16.29 -4.04
N LEU A 195 47.76 -15.30 -3.87
CA LEU A 195 49.15 -15.40 -4.28
C LEU A 195 50.04 -15.90 -3.12
N GLU A 196 49.74 -15.42 -1.91
CA GLU A 196 50.53 -15.75 -0.73
C GLU A 196 49.60 -15.71 0.51
N GLY A 197 49.88 -16.59 1.47
CA GLY A 197 49.14 -16.68 2.73
C GLY A 197 48.00 -17.72 2.70
N ALA A 198 47.43 -17.96 3.87
CA ALA A 198 46.25 -18.82 4.06
C ALA A 198 45.43 -18.31 5.24
N SER A 199 44.09 -18.31 5.08
CA SER A 199 43.16 -17.94 6.15
C SER A 199 41.80 -18.55 5.88
N ALA A 200 41.00 -18.70 6.94
CA ALA A 200 39.56 -19.01 6.80
C ALA A 200 38.80 -17.74 6.45
N VAL A 201 37.80 -17.88 5.58
CA VAL A 201 36.92 -16.78 5.14
C VAL A 201 35.52 -17.05 5.61
N ASN A 202 34.90 -16.08 6.27
CA ASN A 202 33.51 -16.17 6.67
C ASN A 202 32.60 -15.80 5.50
N GLU A 203 31.92 -16.78 4.91
CA GLU A 203 31.00 -16.65 3.79
C GLU A 203 29.52 -16.69 4.23
N ALA A 204 29.25 -16.65 5.53
CA ALA A 204 27.89 -16.81 6.06
C ALA A 204 26.86 -15.82 5.49
N ALA A 205 27.30 -14.61 5.12
CA ALA A 205 26.44 -13.61 4.49
C ALA A 205 25.94 -14.01 3.08
N LEU A 206 26.67 -14.91 2.39
CA LEU A 206 26.34 -15.38 1.04
C LEU A 206 25.76 -16.79 1.06
N THR A 207 26.35 -17.69 1.83
CA THR A 207 26.02 -19.12 1.86
C THR A 207 25.02 -19.47 2.96
N GLY A 208 24.93 -18.66 4.00
CA GLY A 208 24.19 -18.96 5.22
C GLY A 208 24.91 -19.94 6.17
N GLU A 209 26.09 -20.40 5.82
CA GLU A 209 26.90 -21.31 6.63
C GLU A 209 28.06 -20.55 7.25
N SER A 210 28.15 -20.53 8.57
CA SER A 210 29.35 -20.06 9.28
C SER A 210 30.32 -21.22 9.43
N ILE A 211 31.52 -21.07 8.91
CA ILE A 211 32.59 -22.03 9.07
C ILE A 211 33.15 -21.98 10.49
#